data_d917120b272455f13031452b4cb500ea
#
_entry.id   d917120b272455f13031452b4cb500ea
#
_cell.length_a   1.000
_cell.length_b   1.000
_cell.length_c   1.000
_cell.angle_alpha   90.00
_cell.angle_beta   90.00
_cell.angle_gamma   90.00
#
_symmetry.space_group_name_H-M   'P 1'
#
loop_
_entity.id
_entity.type
_entity.pdbx_description
1 polymer ?
#
loop_
_entity_poly.entity_id
_entity_poly.type
_entity_poly.pdbx_seq_one_letter_code
_entity_poly.pdbx_strand_id
1 'polypeptide(L)'
;PAVLESARLLLDSLRHEAMGEEATQAEMATKYAEYFPRFVKHGVKIGLLNEALLQFDMGKLGAALVPSRDLQFGYLGLQTLYDRYFLVDQYVGGRRFELPQCFFMRVAMGLALNEVEREARAIEFYNVLSTFDFMSSTPTLFNSGTQRSQLSSCYLTTVSDDLDGIYEAIKENALLSKFAGGLGNDWTPVRALGAYIKGT
;
A
#
# COMPACT_ATOMS: atom_id res chain seq x y z
N PRO A 1 -9.44 23.01 -16.72
CA PRO A 1 -10.72 22.28 -16.92
C PRO A 1 -10.49 20.87 -17.43
N ALA A 2 -9.84 20.69 -18.59
CA ALA A 2 -9.66 19.38 -19.24
C ALA A 2 -9.05 18.28 -18.34
N VAL A 3 -8.04 18.60 -17.55
CA VAL A 3 -7.39 17.63 -16.62
C VAL A 3 -8.35 17.10 -15.57
N LEU A 4 -9.24 17.95 -15.06
CA LEU A 4 -10.25 17.55 -14.09
C LEU A 4 -11.37 16.74 -14.74
N GLU A 5 -11.78 17.09 -15.93
CA GLU A 5 -12.78 16.33 -16.70
C GLU A 5 -12.27 14.93 -17.01
N SER A 6 -11.02 14.81 -17.48
CA SER A 6 -10.39 13.49 -17.71
C SER A 6 -10.31 12.65 -16.45
N ALA A 7 -10.01 13.28 -15.29
CA ALA A 7 -10.00 12.56 -14.00
C ALA A 7 -11.41 12.04 -13.64
N ARG A 8 -12.48 12.80 -13.93
CA ARG A 8 -13.87 12.36 -13.67
C ARG A 8 -14.26 11.17 -14.55
N LEU A 9 -13.93 11.23 -15.83
CA LEU A 9 -14.18 10.12 -16.76
C LEU A 9 -13.45 8.84 -16.33
N LEU A 10 -12.20 8.97 -15.86
CA LEU A 10 -11.44 7.83 -15.33
C LEU A 10 -12.06 7.28 -14.04
N LEU A 11 -12.54 8.15 -13.12
CA LEU A 11 -13.26 7.73 -11.92
C LEU A 11 -14.53 6.96 -12.25
N ASP A 12 -15.33 7.45 -13.19
CA ASP A 12 -16.57 6.78 -13.61
C ASP A 12 -16.27 5.42 -14.25
N SER A 13 -15.25 5.34 -15.09
CA SER A 13 -14.78 4.08 -15.67
C SER A 13 -14.31 3.09 -14.59
N LEU A 14 -13.54 3.56 -13.61
CA LEU A 14 -13.07 2.73 -12.49
C LEU A 14 -14.24 2.23 -11.63
N ARG A 15 -15.23 3.08 -11.34
CA ARG A 15 -16.42 2.70 -10.59
C ARG A 15 -17.20 1.60 -11.32
N HIS A 16 -17.42 1.77 -12.62
CA HIS A 16 -18.06 0.74 -13.44
C HIS A 16 -17.24 -0.57 -13.43
N GLU A 17 -15.93 -0.47 -13.62
CA GLU A 17 -15.03 -1.64 -13.57
C GLU A 17 -15.09 -2.36 -12.22
N ALA A 18 -14.99 -1.62 -11.11
CA ALA A 18 -14.91 -2.20 -9.76
C ALA A 18 -16.25 -2.75 -9.26
N MET A 19 -17.33 -1.97 -9.42
CA MET A 19 -18.64 -2.30 -8.86
C MET A 19 -19.54 -3.09 -9.83
N GLY A 20 -19.26 -3.03 -11.14
CA GLY A 20 -20.09 -3.62 -12.18
C GLY A 20 -21.34 -2.79 -12.52
N GLU A 21 -21.42 -1.57 -12.04
CA GLU A 21 -22.53 -0.64 -12.26
C GLU A 21 -22.03 0.80 -12.36
N GLU A 22 -22.79 1.65 -13.04
CA GLU A 22 -22.53 3.08 -13.07
C GLU A 22 -22.93 3.72 -11.73
N ALA A 23 -22.18 4.73 -11.30
CA ALA A 23 -22.46 5.46 -10.09
C ALA A 23 -22.02 6.92 -10.20
N THR A 24 -22.95 7.82 -9.95
CA THR A 24 -22.66 9.26 -9.85
C THR A 24 -21.91 9.57 -8.56
N GLN A 25 -21.23 10.71 -8.52
CA GLN A 25 -20.52 11.16 -7.31
C GLN A 25 -21.45 11.28 -6.09
N ALA A 26 -22.71 11.69 -6.28
CA ALA A 26 -23.68 11.81 -5.20
C ALA A 26 -24.05 10.45 -4.59
N GLU A 27 -24.17 9.43 -5.42
CA GLU A 27 -24.50 8.06 -4.97
C GLU A 27 -23.34 7.40 -4.23
N MET A 28 -22.10 7.84 -4.47
CA MET A 28 -20.92 7.26 -3.81
C MET A 28 -20.95 7.40 -2.28
N ALA A 29 -21.69 8.36 -1.72
CA ALA A 29 -21.88 8.49 -0.28
C ALA A 29 -22.46 7.20 0.36
N THR A 30 -23.41 6.57 -0.30
CA THR A 30 -24.00 5.31 0.13
C THR A 30 -23.21 4.11 -0.40
N LYS A 31 -22.83 4.15 -1.68
CA LYS A 31 -22.19 3.03 -2.37
C LYS A 31 -20.83 2.66 -1.77
N TYR A 32 -20.03 3.60 -1.29
CA TYR A 32 -18.77 3.28 -0.63
C TYR A 32 -18.98 2.47 0.66
N ALA A 33 -19.94 2.86 1.50
CA ALA A 33 -20.24 2.14 2.75
C ALA A 33 -20.71 0.70 2.47
N GLU A 34 -21.50 0.49 1.41
CA GLU A 34 -21.98 -0.83 1.00
C GLU A 34 -20.89 -1.66 0.29
N TYR A 35 -20.07 -1.01 -0.53
CA TYR A 35 -19.04 -1.68 -1.31
C TYR A 35 -17.84 -2.11 -0.48
N PHE A 36 -17.41 -1.30 0.48
CA PHE A 36 -16.20 -1.53 1.26
C PHE A 36 -16.13 -2.91 1.95
N PRO A 37 -17.18 -3.38 2.66
CA PRO A 37 -17.18 -4.73 3.22
C PRO A 37 -17.08 -5.83 2.16
N ARG A 38 -17.69 -5.64 1.00
CA ARG A 38 -17.61 -6.59 -0.13
C ARG A 38 -16.22 -6.61 -0.73
N PHE A 39 -15.59 -5.45 -0.90
CA PHE A 39 -14.22 -5.30 -1.36
C PHE A 39 -13.24 -6.09 -0.49
N VAL A 40 -13.28 -5.89 0.84
CA VAL A 40 -12.37 -6.60 1.76
C VAL A 40 -12.61 -8.11 1.73
N LYS A 41 -13.86 -8.56 1.81
CA LYS A 41 -14.21 -9.98 1.74
C LYS A 41 -13.76 -10.63 0.42
N HIS A 42 -13.94 -9.94 -0.69
CA HIS A 42 -13.51 -10.42 -2.00
C HIS A 42 -11.99 -10.54 -2.07
N GLY A 43 -11.27 -9.50 -1.66
CA GLY A 43 -9.79 -9.49 -1.66
C GLY A 43 -9.19 -10.59 -0.80
N VAL A 44 -9.79 -10.89 0.37
CA VAL A 44 -9.39 -12.03 1.22
C VAL A 44 -9.69 -13.35 0.52
N LYS A 45 -10.90 -13.50 -0.04
CA LYS A 45 -11.31 -14.72 -0.74
C LYS A 45 -10.38 -15.11 -1.88
N ILE A 46 -9.88 -14.14 -2.64
CA ILE A 46 -8.96 -14.38 -3.76
C ILE A 46 -7.48 -14.40 -3.34
N GLY A 47 -7.18 -14.33 -2.03
CA GLY A 47 -5.83 -14.44 -1.48
C GLY A 47 -4.95 -13.21 -1.69
N LEU A 48 -5.51 -12.05 -1.99
CA LEU A 48 -4.76 -10.79 -2.12
C LEU A 48 -4.68 -10.03 -0.79
N LEU A 49 -5.76 -9.99 -0.02
CA LEU A 49 -5.81 -9.29 1.26
C LEU A 49 -5.56 -10.23 2.45
N ASN A 50 -5.00 -9.68 3.51
CA ASN A 50 -4.75 -10.39 4.76
C ASN A 50 -6.08 -10.70 5.47
N GLU A 51 -6.28 -11.95 5.91
CA GLU A 51 -7.48 -12.40 6.63
C GLU A 51 -7.72 -11.61 7.92
N ALA A 52 -6.66 -11.12 8.57
CA ALA A 52 -6.78 -10.31 9.77
C ALA A 52 -7.59 -9.01 9.54
N LEU A 53 -7.72 -8.52 8.31
CA LEU A 53 -8.57 -7.38 8.00
C LEU A 53 -10.05 -7.66 8.29
N LEU A 54 -10.50 -8.91 8.21
CA LEU A 54 -11.87 -9.30 8.52
C LEU A 54 -12.26 -9.12 10.00
N GLN A 55 -11.27 -8.92 10.88
CA GLN A 55 -11.50 -8.69 12.30
C GLN A 55 -11.88 -7.24 12.63
N PHE A 56 -11.73 -6.31 11.68
CA PHE A 56 -12.17 -4.92 11.86
C PHE A 56 -13.69 -4.80 11.74
N ASP A 57 -14.26 -3.81 12.41
CA ASP A 57 -15.65 -3.39 12.21
C ASP A 57 -15.79 -2.73 10.82
N MET A 58 -16.21 -3.51 9.83
CA MET A 58 -16.37 -3.07 8.45
C MET A 58 -17.44 -1.98 8.29
N GLY A 59 -18.48 -2.02 9.14
CA GLY A 59 -19.53 -1.01 9.13
C GLY A 59 -19.00 0.35 9.59
N LYS A 60 -18.23 0.35 10.68
CA LYS A 60 -17.58 1.57 11.21
C LYS A 60 -16.59 2.14 10.22
N LEU A 61 -15.73 1.32 9.60
CA LEU A 61 -14.74 1.77 8.63
C LEU A 61 -15.40 2.24 7.33
N GLY A 62 -16.40 1.52 6.82
CA GLY A 62 -17.14 1.93 5.62
C GLY A 62 -17.86 3.26 5.80
N ALA A 63 -18.46 3.49 6.97
CA ALA A 63 -19.10 4.76 7.29
C ALA A 63 -18.12 5.94 7.45
N ALA A 64 -16.85 5.66 7.74
CA ALA A 64 -15.80 6.68 7.86
C ALA A 64 -15.21 7.13 6.51
N LEU A 65 -15.53 6.43 5.42
CA LEU A 65 -15.06 6.81 4.09
C LEU A 65 -15.68 8.14 3.64
N VAL A 66 -14.87 8.99 3.03
CA VAL A 66 -15.28 10.33 2.56
C VAL A 66 -15.23 10.38 1.04
N PRO A 67 -16.34 10.09 0.34
CA PRO A 67 -16.37 9.96 -1.11
C PRO A 67 -15.97 11.22 -1.89
N SER A 68 -16.19 12.40 -1.29
CA SER A 68 -15.80 13.67 -1.92
C SER A 68 -14.29 13.82 -2.10
N ARG A 69 -13.49 13.06 -1.37
CA ARG A 69 -12.02 13.03 -1.53
C ARG A 69 -11.57 12.41 -2.86
N ASP A 70 -12.42 11.66 -3.55
CA ASP A 70 -12.16 11.23 -4.94
C ASP A 70 -11.97 12.41 -5.87
N LEU A 71 -12.62 13.54 -5.57
CA LEU A 71 -12.57 14.74 -6.39
C LEU A 71 -11.27 15.54 -6.28
N GLN A 72 -10.40 15.20 -5.34
CA GLN A 72 -9.08 15.82 -5.17
C GLN A 72 -8.08 15.36 -6.24
N PHE A 73 -8.32 14.20 -6.86
CA PHE A 73 -7.41 13.68 -7.85
C PHE A 73 -7.42 14.48 -9.14
N GLY A 74 -6.24 14.89 -9.60
CA GLY A 74 -6.00 15.20 -11.00
C GLY A 74 -5.81 13.92 -11.82
N TYR A 75 -5.92 14.02 -13.15
CA TYR A 75 -5.84 12.88 -14.05
C TYR A 75 -4.58 12.04 -13.85
N LEU A 76 -3.39 12.66 -13.84
CA LEU A 76 -2.12 11.94 -13.72
C LEU A 76 -2.00 11.15 -12.41
N GLY A 77 -2.43 11.73 -11.29
CA GLY A 77 -2.41 11.06 -9.99
C GLY A 77 -3.34 9.85 -9.97
N LEU A 78 -4.56 10.02 -10.46
CA LEU A 78 -5.53 8.93 -10.53
C LEU A 78 -5.09 7.84 -11.51
N GLN A 79 -4.57 8.22 -12.69
CA GLN A 79 -4.04 7.29 -13.68
C GLN A 79 -2.88 6.48 -13.12
N THR A 80 -2.00 7.10 -12.34
CA THR A 80 -0.88 6.40 -11.67
C THR A 80 -1.39 5.35 -10.69
N LEU A 81 -2.39 5.69 -9.86
CA LEU A 81 -3.02 4.72 -8.96
C LEU A 81 -3.72 3.61 -9.72
N TYR A 82 -4.44 3.95 -10.77
CA TYR A 82 -5.14 3.02 -11.63
C TYR A 82 -4.19 2.01 -12.28
N ASP A 83 -3.09 2.46 -12.86
CA ASP A 83 -2.17 1.61 -13.61
C ASP A 83 -1.26 0.76 -12.70
N ARG A 84 -0.93 1.25 -11.50
CA ARG A 84 0.15 0.69 -10.71
C ARG A 84 -0.21 0.24 -9.30
N TYR A 85 -1.26 0.80 -8.68
CA TYR A 85 -1.48 0.62 -7.24
C TYR A 85 -2.77 -0.10 -6.89
N PHE A 86 -3.86 0.13 -7.62
CA PHE A 86 -5.12 -0.51 -7.31
C PHE A 86 -5.06 -2.02 -7.54
N LEU A 87 -5.64 -2.75 -6.60
CA LEU A 87 -5.69 -4.20 -6.65
C LEU A 87 -6.50 -4.70 -7.84
N VAL A 88 -5.96 -5.74 -8.47
CA VAL A 88 -6.49 -6.34 -9.69
C VAL A 88 -6.84 -7.80 -9.44
N ASP A 89 -8.05 -8.21 -9.78
CA ASP A 89 -8.48 -9.59 -9.74
C ASP A 89 -8.07 -10.29 -11.04
N GLN A 90 -7.03 -11.12 -10.95
CA GLN A 90 -6.49 -11.87 -12.10
C GLN A 90 -7.42 -13.02 -12.53
N TYR A 91 -8.32 -13.47 -11.66
CA TYR A 91 -9.27 -14.56 -11.98
C TYR A 91 -10.42 -14.13 -12.87
N VAL A 92 -10.70 -12.82 -12.94
CA VAL A 92 -11.74 -12.23 -13.80
C VAL A 92 -11.15 -11.29 -14.84
N GLY A 93 -10.15 -11.75 -15.57
CA GLY A 93 -9.59 -11.01 -16.71
C GLY A 93 -8.77 -9.77 -16.36
N GLY A 94 -8.23 -9.68 -15.15
CA GLY A 94 -7.42 -8.54 -14.75
C GLY A 94 -8.23 -7.30 -14.40
N ARG A 95 -9.46 -7.46 -13.88
CA ARG A 95 -10.34 -6.36 -13.50
C ARG A 95 -9.94 -5.74 -12.18
N ARG A 96 -9.88 -4.42 -12.12
CA ARG A 96 -9.69 -3.69 -10.86
C ARG A 96 -10.95 -3.78 -10.02
N PHE A 97 -10.77 -4.00 -8.73
CA PHE A 97 -11.86 -4.04 -7.75
C PHE A 97 -11.59 -3.10 -6.57
N GLU A 98 -10.55 -2.29 -6.63
CA GLU A 98 -10.20 -1.33 -5.59
C GLU A 98 -10.54 0.09 -6.04
N LEU A 99 -11.35 0.79 -5.24
CA LEU A 99 -11.69 2.20 -5.42
C LEU A 99 -10.77 3.09 -4.58
N PRO A 100 -10.60 4.39 -4.91
CA PRO A 100 -9.62 5.24 -4.23
C PRO A 100 -9.75 5.28 -2.70
N GLN A 101 -10.97 5.42 -2.17
CA GLN A 101 -11.14 5.46 -0.71
C GLN A 101 -10.96 4.06 -0.08
N CYS A 102 -11.30 2.99 -0.80
CA CYS A 102 -10.99 1.62 -0.36
C CYS A 102 -9.49 1.38 -0.28
N PHE A 103 -8.72 1.89 -1.25
CA PHE A 103 -7.27 1.82 -1.27
C PHE A 103 -6.64 2.47 -0.03
N PHE A 104 -6.99 3.73 0.26
CA PHE A 104 -6.45 4.41 1.44
C PHE A 104 -6.88 3.73 2.75
N MET A 105 -8.11 3.26 2.85
CA MET A 105 -8.58 2.55 4.04
C MET A 105 -7.89 1.19 4.17
N ARG A 106 -7.64 0.45 3.10
CA ARG A 106 -6.87 -0.81 3.13
C ARG A 106 -5.46 -0.57 3.65
N VAL A 107 -4.77 0.44 3.15
CA VAL A 107 -3.42 0.80 3.62
C VAL A 107 -3.46 1.14 5.11
N ALA A 108 -4.40 1.96 5.52
CA ALA A 108 -4.59 2.36 6.91
C ALA A 108 -4.89 1.18 7.84
N MET A 109 -5.76 0.26 7.41
CA MET A 109 -6.07 -0.96 8.18
C MET A 109 -4.81 -1.84 8.36
N GLY A 110 -4.03 -2.02 7.30
CA GLY A 110 -2.79 -2.80 7.37
C GLY A 110 -1.80 -2.22 8.36
N LEU A 111 -1.69 -0.89 8.44
CA LEU A 111 -0.84 -0.20 9.41
C LEU A 111 -1.40 -0.30 10.85
N ALA A 112 -2.72 -0.40 10.99
CA ALA A 112 -3.39 -0.42 12.29
C ALA A 112 -3.62 -1.82 12.87
N LEU A 113 -3.20 -2.90 12.19
CA LEU A 113 -3.48 -4.28 12.61
C LEU A 113 -3.08 -4.60 14.06
N ASN A 114 -1.97 -4.04 14.52
CA ASN A 114 -1.43 -4.29 15.86
C ASN A 114 -1.76 -3.18 16.87
N GLU A 115 -2.60 -2.21 16.48
CA GLU A 115 -3.02 -1.13 17.38
C GLU A 115 -4.12 -1.60 18.34
N VAL A 116 -4.13 -1.09 19.56
CA VAL A 116 -5.15 -1.43 20.59
C VAL A 116 -6.54 -0.96 20.13
N GLU A 117 -6.66 0.31 19.74
CA GLU A 117 -7.88 0.93 19.20
C GLU A 117 -7.82 0.93 17.66
N ARG A 118 -7.68 -0.25 17.06
CA ARG A 118 -7.33 -0.41 15.65
C ARG A 118 -8.29 0.28 14.67
N GLU A 119 -9.61 0.30 14.94
CA GLU A 119 -10.57 1.01 14.11
C GLU A 119 -10.36 2.53 14.16
N ALA A 120 -10.14 3.07 15.36
CA ALA A 120 -9.87 4.49 15.54
C ALA A 120 -8.55 4.89 14.85
N ARG A 121 -7.50 4.08 15.00
CA ARG A 121 -6.21 4.28 14.35
C ARG A 121 -6.29 4.15 12.82
N ALA A 122 -7.01 3.16 12.32
CA ALA A 122 -7.24 3.02 10.88
C ALA A 122 -7.95 4.25 10.30
N ILE A 123 -8.96 4.78 10.98
CA ILE A 123 -9.66 6.00 10.54
C ILE A 123 -8.72 7.22 10.57
N GLU A 124 -7.90 7.35 11.61
CA GLU A 124 -6.89 8.42 11.72
C GLU A 124 -5.88 8.36 10.55
N PHE A 125 -5.28 7.20 10.31
CA PHE A 125 -4.34 6.99 9.21
C PHE A 125 -5.00 7.20 7.84
N TYR A 126 -6.22 6.70 7.66
CA TYR A 126 -7.02 6.95 6.47
C TYR A 126 -7.21 8.44 6.21
N ASN A 127 -7.56 9.21 7.24
CA ASN A 127 -7.76 10.64 7.10
C ASN A 127 -6.48 11.34 6.61
N VAL A 128 -5.35 11.04 7.23
CA VAL A 128 -4.06 11.64 6.87
C VAL A 128 -3.63 11.28 5.43
N LEU A 129 -3.83 10.03 5.02
CA LEU A 129 -3.47 9.57 3.67
C LEU A 129 -4.42 10.11 2.60
N SER A 130 -5.72 10.05 2.84
CA SER A 130 -6.74 10.39 1.85
C SER A 130 -6.96 11.89 1.65
N THR A 131 -6.47 12.73 2.55
CA THR A 131 -6.39 14.20 2.38
C THR A 131 -5.10 14.65 1.72
N PHE A 132 -4.15 13.74 1.48
CA PHE A 132 -2.80 14.02 1.00
C PHE A 132 -1.93 14.86 1.95
N ASP A 133 -2.27 14.90 3.24
CA ASP A 133 -1.42 15.52 4.25
C ASP A 133 -0.12 14.74 4.47
N PHE A 134 -0.14 13.43 4.16
CA PHE A 134 1.00 12.55 4.15
C PHE A 134 0.86 11.49 3.06
N MET A 135 1.97 11.12 2.43
CA MET A 135 2.02 10.03 1.47
C MET A 135 3.10 9.03 1.87
N SER A 136 2.71 7.77 2.03
CA SER A 136 3.64 6.69 2.33
C SER A 136 4.51 6.32 1.13
N SER A 137 5.60 5.62 1.40
CA SER A 137 6.45 5.04 0.34
C SER A 137 5.69 3.98 -0.47
N THR A 138 6.16 3.76 -1.69
CA THR A 138 5.56 2.79 -2.63
C THR A 138 5.31 1.41 -2.03
N PRO A 139 6.25 0.75 -1.32
CA PRO A 139 5.98 -0.56 -0.73
C PRO A 139 4.83 -0.56 0.28
N THR A 140 4.71 0.50 1.08
CA THR A 140 3.59 0.64 2.03
C THR A 140 2.26 0.73 1.29
N LEU A 141 2.18 1.56 0.25
CA LEU A 141 0.96 1.72 -0.56
C LEU A 141 0.57 0.43 -1.28
N PHE A 142 1.55 -0.33 -1.80
CA PHE A 142 1.28 -1.60 -2.46
C PHE A 142 0.85 -2.70 -1.48
N ASN A 143 1.60 -2.87 -0.40
CA ASN A 143 1.59 -4.11 0.37
C ASN A 143 0.83 -4.03 1.69
N SER A 144 0.54 -2.81 2.21
CA SER A 144 -0.18 -2.70 3.47
C SER A 144 -1.59 -3.29 3.36
N GLY A 145 -1.95 -4.15 4.29
CA GLY A 145 -3.21 -4.88 4.29
C GLY A 145 -3.28 -6.06 3.32
N THR A 146 -2.22 -6.35 2.56
CA THR A 146 -2.15 -7.54 1.69
C THR A 146 -1.55 -8.74 2.41
N GLN A 147 -1.59 -9.91 1.78
CA GLN A 147 -0.92 -11.13 2.25
C GLN A 147 0.60 -11.00 2.35
N ARG A 148 1.19 -10.06 1.61
CA ARG A 148 2.64 -9.82 1.58
C ARG A 148 2.93 -8.43 2.12
N SER A 149 2.83 -8.25 3.44
CA SER A 149 3.02 -6.98 4.15
C SER A 149 4.50 -6.56 4.26
N GLN A 150 5.22 -6.53 3.15
CA GLN A 150 6.56 -5.96 3.10
C GLN A 150 6.43 -4.45 2.84
N LEU A 151 6.69 -3.63 3.86
CA LEU A 151 6.41 -2.19 3.83
C LEU A 151 7.66 -1.32 3.69
N SER A 152 8.86 -1.90 3.82
CA SER A 152 10.12 -1.17 3.78
C SER A 152 10.59 -0.93 2.35
N SER A 153 11.01 0.29 2.06
CA SER A 153 11.59 0.63 0.75
C SER A 153 13.11 0.47 0.71
N CYS A 154 13.79 0.58 1.87
CA CYS A 154 15.24 0.56 1.97
C CYS A 154 15.69 -0.23 3.19
N TYR A 155 16.84 -0.88 3.03
CA TYR A 155 17.53 -1.63 4.07
C TYR A 155 18.97 -1.14 4.16
N LEU A 156 19.42 -0.84 5.38
CA LEU A 156 20.78 -0.39 5.64
C LEU A 156 21.47 -1.41 6.53
N THR A 157 22.68 -1.82 6.14
CA THR A 157 23.51 -2.80 6.86
C THR A 157 24.87 -2.20 7.11
N THR A 158 25.37 -2.25 8.37
CA THR A 158 26.75 -1.89 8.70
C THR A 158 27.60 -3.15 8.63
N VAL A 159 28.68 -3.09 7.89
CA VAL A 159 29.62 -4.22 7.69
C VAL A 159 30.68 -4.17 8.76
N SER A 160 30.85 -5.26 9.54
CA SER A 160 31.94 -5.36 10.52
C SER A 160 33.29 -5.64 9.87
N ASP A 161 34.38 -5.28 10.59
CA ASP A 161 35.76 -5.43 10.10
C ASP A 161 36.31 -6.84 10.37
N ASP A 162 35.56 -7.84 9.98
CA ASP A 162 35.95 -9.26 10.05
C ASP A 162 35.34 -10.04 8.89
N LEU A 163 35.92 -11.19 8.57
CA LEU A 163 35.52 -11.97 7.41
C LEU A 163 34.08 -12.51 7.52
N ASP A 164 33.68 -12.97 8.70
CA ASP A 164 32.35 -13.51 8.93
C ASP A 164 31.29 -12.42 8.74
N GLY A 165 31.51 -11.24 9.31
CA GLY A 165 30.59 -10.13 9.17
C GLY A 165 30.47 -9.59 7.74
N ILE A 166 31.57 -9.60 6.97
CA ILE A 166 31.55 -9.22 5.56
C ILE A 166 30.66 -10.20 4.76
N TYR A 167 30.85 -11.50 4.93
CA TYR A 167 30.05 -12.51 4.22
C TYR A 167 28.62 -12.59 4.73
N GLU A 168 28.36 -12.33 6.02
CA GLU A 168 26.99 -12.23 6.56
C GLU A 168 26.25 -11.03 5.90
N ALA A 169 26.90 -9.87 5.80
CA ALA A 169 26.31 -8.72 5.09
C ALA A 169 25.98 -9.03 3.61
N ILE A 170 26.86 -9.76 2.92
CA ILE A 170 26.60 -10.20 1.53
C ILE A 170 25.40 -11.14 1.46
N LYS A 171 25.30 -12.09 2.39
CA LYS A 171 24.17 -13.02 2.49
C LYS A 171 22.86 -12.28 2.78
N GLU A 172 22.86 -11.37 3.75
CA GLU A 172 21.70 -10.53 4.08
C GLU A 172 21.26 -9.71 2.86
N ASN A 173 22.18 -9.10 2.13
CA ASN A 173 21.89 -8.36 0.91
C ASN A 173 21.21 -9.23 -0.13
N ALA A 174 21.68 -10.46 -0.32
CA ALA A 174 21.05 -11.40 -1.25
C ALA A 174 19.62 -11.77 -0.84
N LEU A 175 19.38 -11.98 0.45
CA LEU A 175 18.06 -12.26 1.00
C LEU A 175 17.11 -11.06 0.88
N LEU A 176 17.59 -9.85 1.21
CA LEU A 176 16.80 -8.62 1.14
C LEU A 176 16.48 -8.22 -0.30
N SER A 177 17.40 -8.43 -1.24
CA SER A 177 17.17 -8.20 -2.67
C SER A 177 15.96 -8.98 -3.21
N LYS A 178 15.69 -10.15 -2.65
CA LYS A 178 14.52 -10.97 -3.02
C LYS A 178 13.19 -10.24 -2.74
N PHE A 179 13.18 -9.31 -1.80
CA PHE A 179 11.99 -8.53 -1.43
C PHE A 179 11.91 -7.16 -2.12
N ALA A 180 12.77 -6.95 -3.14
CA ALA A 180 12.78 -5.74 -3.98
C ALA A 180 12.97 -4.42 -3.23
N GLY A 181 13.66 -4.44 -2.09
CA GLY A 181 14.08 -3.24 -1.35
C GLY A 181 15.39 -2.67 -1.90
N GLY A 182 15.60 -1.36 -1.76
CA GLY A 182 16.90 -0.73 -1.96
C GLY A 182 17.88 -1.17 -0.87
N LEU A 183 19.14 -1.43 -1.22
CA LEU A 183 20.18 -1.86 -0.28
C LEU A 183 21.28 -0.79 -0.18
N GLY A 184 21.66 -0.44 1.03
CA GLY A 184 22.80 0.41 1.32
C GLY A 184 23.71 -0.25 2.37
N ASN A 185 25.01 -0.29 2.11
CA ASN A 185 25.97 -0.86 3.06
C ASN A 185 26.93 0.23 3.54
N ASP A 186 27.07 0.32 4.86
CA ASP A 186 28.08 1.13 5.51
C ASP A 186 29.36 0.30 5.72
N TRP A 187 30.38 0.62 4.95
CA TRP A 187 31.72 0.01 5.03
C TRP A 187 32.69 0.79 5.91
N THR A 188 32.23 1.86 6.56
CA THR A 188 33.09 2.72 7.39
C THR A 188 33.89 1.97 8.47
N PRO A 189 33.33 0.91 9.13
CA PRO A 189 34.07 0.14 10.11
C PRO A 189 35.22 -0.70 9.52
N VAL A 190 35.13 -1.06 8.23
CA VAL A 190 36.13 -1.92 7.58
C VAL A 190 37.42 -1.16 7.38
N ARG A 191 38.53 -1.74 7.85
CA ARG A 191 39.87 -1.13 7.81
C ARG A 191 40.29 -0.74 6.39
N ALA A 192 41.08 0.34 6.29
CA ALA A 192 41.53 0.85 5.01
C ALA A 192 42.56 -0.06 4.33
N LEU A 193 42.72 0.14 3.00
CA LEU A 193 43.75 -0.54 2.23
C LEU A 193 45.15 -0.31 2.83
N GLY A 194 45.94 -1.37 2.97
CA GLY A 194 47.28 -1.37 3.59
C GLY A 194 47.26 -1.48 5.12
N ALA A 195 46.11 -1.55 5.76
CA ALA A 195 46.02 -1.85 7.18
C ALA A 195 46.53 -3.26 7.49
N TYR A 196 47.24 -3.41 8.61
CA TYR A 196 47.78 -4.71 9.04
C TYR A 196 46.66 -5.71 9.40
N ILE A 197 46.74 -6.89 8.83
CA ILE A 197 45.86 -8.02 9.15
C ILE A 197 46.67 -9.04 9.93
N LYS A 198 46.28 -9.31 11.15
CA LYS A 198 47.01 -10.21 12.07
C LYS A 198 47.08 -11.64 11.45
N GLY A 199 48.31 -12.13 11.25
CA GLY A 199 48.57 -13.49 10.80
C GLY A 199 48.68 -13.72 9.30
N THR A 200 48.67 -12.67 8.48
CA THR A 200 48.88 -12.73 7.02
C THR A 200 49.91 -11.75 6.56
#